data_988011f7b6f9b7cf3ec22ae5124e2db8
#
_entry.id   988011f7b6f9b7cf3ec22ae5124e2db8
#
_cell.length_a   1.000
_cell.length_b   1.000
_cell.length_c   1.000
_cell.angle_alpha   90.00
_cell.angle_beta   90.00
_cell.angle_gamma   90.00
#
_symmetry.space_group_name_H-M   'P 1'
#
loop_
_entity.id
_entity.type
_entity.pdbx_description
1 polymer ?
#
loop_
_entity_poly.entity_id
_entity_poly.type
_entity_poly.pdbx_seq_one_letter_code
_entity_poly.pdbx_strand_id
1 'polypeptide(L)'
;MPDLFPEDLERWHIFESKLSKIFHSFNTSEIRTPLLESTELFSRSVGSSSDIVNKELYSFLDRNQESISLRPEGSASVIRAIVQKKQDQEKHKLWY
;
A
#
# COMPACT_ATOMS: atom_id res chain seq x y z
N MET A 1 -8.55 -14.78 -8.25
CA MET A 1 -7.30 -14.79 -7.46
C MET A 1 -6.98 -16.25 -7.10
N PRO A 2 -5.88 -16.79 -7.58
CA PRO A 2 -5.51 -18.16 -7.26
C PRO A 2 -4.98 -18.28 -5.83
N ASP A 3 -5.19 -19.45 -5.25
CA ASP A 3 -4.56 -19.77 -3.97
C ASP A 3 -3.08 -20.07 -4.21
N LEU A 4 -2.26 -19.80 -3.21
CA LEU A 4 -0.84 -20.13 -3.22
C LEU A 4 -0.59 -21.34 -2.33
N PHE A 5 -0.18 -22.43 -2.94
CA PHE A 5 0.15 -23.66 -2.23
C PHE A 5 1.62 -23.63 -1.75
N PRO A 6 2.04 -24.58 -0.88
CA PRO A 6 3.39 -24.56 -0.33
C PRO A 6 4.52 -24.48 -1.36
N GLU A 7 4.37 -25.11 -2.51
CA GLU A 7 5.36 -25.07 -3.60
C GLU A 7 5.50 -23.66 -4.18
N ASP A 8 4.35 -22.97 -4.34
CA ASP A 8 4.34 -21.59 -4.85
C ASP A 8 4.95 -20.64 -3.83
N LEU A 9 4.60 -20.82 -2.55
CA LEU A 9 5.12 -20.01 -1.46
C LEU A 9 6.62 -20.16 -1.28
N GLU A 10 7.15 -21.37 -1.48
CA GLU A 10 8.59 -21.60 -1.43
C GLU A 10 9.33 -20.76 -2.45
N ARG A 11 8.83 -20.71 -3.70
CA ARG A 11 9.38 -19.86 -4.76
C ARG A 11 9.27 -18.38 -4.43
N TRP A 12 8.11 -17.96 -3.91
CA TRP A 12 7.89 -16.59 -3.50
C TRP A 12 8.84 -16.16 -2.38
N HIS A 13 9.05 -17.01 -1.38
CA HIS A 13 9.96 -16.71 -0.27
C HIS A 13 11.40 -16.56 -0.73
N ILE A 14 11.84 -17.40 -1.67
CA ILE A 14 13.19 -17.29 -2.27
C ILE A 14 13.33 -15.95 -3.00
N PHE A 15 12.34 -15.61 -3.82
CA PHE A 15 12.32 -14.35 -4.59
C PHE A 15 12.30 -13.12 -3.67
N GLU A 16 11.41 -13.11 -2.68
CA GLU A 16 11.31 -12.01 -1.72
C GLU A 16 12.59 -11.85 -0.90
N SER A 17 13.22 -12.95 -0.51
CA SER A 17 14.49 -12.92 0.22
C SER A 17 15.60 -12.27 -0.62
N LYS A 18 15.68 -12.60 -1.90
CA LYS A 18 16.65 -11.98 -2.82
C LYS A 18 16.39 -10.49 -3.00
N LEU A 19 15.11 -10.11 -3.21
CA LEU A 19 14.73 -8.70 -3.31
C LEU A 19 15.07 -7.93 -2.04
N SER A 20 14.75 -8.48 -0.89
CA SER A 20 15.03 -7.86 0.39
C SER A 20 16.53 -7.57 0.57
N LYS A 21 17.39 -8.52 0.20
CA LYS A 21 18.84 -8.33 0.25
C LYS A 21 19.32 -7.23 -0.68
N ILE A 22 18.78 -7.18 -1.91
CA ILE A 22 19.12 -6.14 -2.88
C ILE A 22 18.73 -4.77 -2.36
N PHE A 23 17.49 -4.61 -1.90
CA PHE A 23 17.02 -3.34 -1.35
C PHE A 23 17.79 -2.92 -0.11
N HIS A 24 18.12 -3.86 0.75
CA HIS A 24 18.94 -3.56 1.92
C HIS A 24 20.34 -3.06 1.54
N SER A 25 20.94 -3.63 0.49
CA SER A 25 22.26 -3.18 -0.01
C SER A 25 22.23 -1.75 -0.54
N PHE A 26 21.08 -1.25 -0.99
CA PHE A 26 20.86 0.13 -1.38
C PHE A 26 20.32 0.99 -0.25
N ASN A 27 20.37 0.49 0.98
CA ASN A 27 19.89 1.20 2.17
C ASN A 27 18.40 1.57 2.07
N THR A 28 17.61 0.69 1.47
CA THR A 28 16.16 0.84 1.30
C THR A 28 15.45 -0.10 2.25
N SER A 29 14.54 0.41 3.06
CA SER A 29 13.81 -0.34 4.08
C SER A 29 12.42 -0.72 3.61
N GLU A 30 11.91 -1.85 4.09
CA GLU A 30 10.55 -2.30 3.78
C GLU A 30 9.52 -1.54 4.62
N ILE A 31 8.41 -1.17 3.98
CA ILE A 31 7.21 -0.70 4.67
C ILE A 31 6.02 -1.53 4.22
N ARG A 32 5.14 -1.85 5.15
CA ARG A 32 3.87 -2.51 4.84
C ARG A 32 2.73 -1.66 5.35
N THR A 33 1.77 -1.40 4.48
CA THR A 33 0.56 -0.65 4.79
C THR A 33 -0.67 -1.55 4.65
N PRO A 34 -1.80 -1.20 5.31
CA PRO A 34 -3.02 -2.00 5.20
C PRO A 34 -3.55 -2.08 3.77
N LEU A 35 -4.30 -3.13 3.49
CA LEU A 35 -5.03 -3.26 2.22
C LEU A 35 -6.23 -2.33 2.15
N LEU A 36 -6.85 -2.06 3.31
CA LEU A 36 -8.00 -1.18 3.43
C LEU A 36 -7.55 0.19 3.93
N GLU A 37 -8.04 1.21 3.28
CA GLU A 37 -7.79 2.61 3.62
C GLU A 37 -9.09 3.41 3.61
N SER A 38 -9.08 4.57 4.24
CA SER A 38 -10.19 5.53 4.08
C SER A 38 -10.31 5.92 2.60
N THR A 39 -11.52 5.88 2.07
CA THR A 39 -11.79 6.31 0.69
C THR A 39 -11.32 7.73 0.45
N GLU A 40 -11.43 8.60 1.46
CA GLU A 40 -11.02 10.00 1.39
C GLU A 40 -9.53 10.16 1.05
N LEU A 41 -8.68 9.24 1.49
CA LEU A 41 -7.26 9.29 1.16
C LEU A 41 -7.04 9.33 -0.35
N PHE A 42 -7.74 8.47 -1.09
CA PHE A 42 -7.59 8.39 -2.54
C PHE A 42 -8.27 9.54 -3.26
N SER A 43 -9.39 10.02 -2.74
CA SER A 43 -10.07 11.20 -3.27
C SER A 43 -9.18 12.44 -3.20
N ARG A 44 -8.44 12.61 -2.13
CA ARG A 44 -7.49 13.72 -1.97
C ARG A 44 -6.23 13.56 -2.84
N SER A 45 -5.72 12.34 -2.95
CA SER A 45 -4.46 12.08 -3.66
C SER A 45 -4.57 12.19 -5.16
N VAL A 46 -5.70 11.75 -5.75
CA VAL A 46 -5.88 11.69 -7.21
C VAL A 46 -6.96 12.64 -7.72
N GLY A 47 -7.62 13.37 -6.81
CA GLY A 47 -8.72 14.28 -7.14
C GLY A 47 -10.07 13.56 -7.24
N SER A 48 -11.13 14.22 -6.74
CA SER A 48 -12.47 13.65 -6.68
C SER A 48 -13.12 13.41 -8.04
N SER A 49 -12.62 14.08 -9.10
CA SER A 49 -13.10 13.93 -10.48
C SER A 49 -12.32 12.88 -11.28
N SER A 50 -11.33 12.25 -10.69
CA SER A 50 -10.54 11.23 -11.36
C SER A 50 -11.37 9.98 -11.66
N ASP A 51 -11.17 9.38 -12.81
CA ASP A 51 -11.79 8.08 -13.17
C ASP A 51 -11.42 6.96 -12.19
N ILE A 52 -10.24 7.03 -11.60
CA ILE A 52 -9.77 6.07 -10.60
C ILE A 52 -10.70 6.05 -9.38
N VAL A 53 -11.08 7.21 -8.87
CA VAL A 53 -11.99 7.34 -7.72
C VAL A 53 -13.39 6.79 -8.05
N ASN A 54 -13.87 7.07 -9.25
CA ASN A 54 -15.25 6.77 -9.63
C ASN A 54 -15.45 5.36 -10.22
N LYS A 55 -14.43 4.80 -10.87
CA LYS A 55 -14.57 3.56 -11.65
C LYS A 55 -13.73 2.39 -11.13
N GLU A 56 -12.63 2.64 -10.45
CA GLU A 56 -11.66 1.62 -10.09
C GLU A 56 -11.57 1.34 -8.59
N LEU A 57 -12.15 2.20 -7.75
CA LEU A 57 -12.15 1.97 -6.31
C LEU A 57 -13.25 0.98 -5.90
N TYR A 58 -12.85 -0.05 -5.19
CA TYR A 58 -13.77 -0.95 -4.52
C TYR A 58 -14.01 -0.41 -3.11
N SER A 59 -15.15 0.24 -2.91
CA SER A 59 -15.49 0.92 -1.66
C SER A 59 -16.72 0.33 -1.01
N PHE A 60 -16.76 0.38 0.31
CA PHE A 60 -17.92 -0.06 1.11
C PHE A 60 -17.98 0.75 2.39
N LEU A 61 -19.14 0.71 3.05
CA LEU A 61 -19.30 1.33 4.35
C LEU A 61 -18.96 0.33 5.46
N ASP A 62 -18.16 0.76 6.42
CA ASP A 62 -17.90 -0.04 7.60
C ASP A 62 -19.08 0.03 8.59
N ARG A 63 -18.94 -0.61 9.75
CA ARG A 63 -20.01 -0.61 10.77
C ARG A 63 -20.29 0.77 11.33
N ASN A 64 -19.34 1.69 11.25
CA ASN A 64 -19.47 3.08 11.70
C ASN A 64 -19.97 4.02 10.60
N GLN A 65 -20.38 3.46 9.44
CA GLN A 65 -20.84 4.22 8.28
C GLN A 65 -19.74 5.09 7.65
N GLU A 66 -18.48 4.72 7.86
CA GLU A 66 -17.35 5.36 7.20
C GLU A 66 -17.00 4.62 5.91
N SER A 67 -16.69 5.36 4.85
CA SER A 67 -16.32 4.78 3.56
C SER A 67 -14.88 4.28 3.58
N ILE A 68 -14.73 2.98 3.34
CA ILE A 68 -13.46 2.27 3.29
C ILE A 68 -13.29 1.71 1.88
N SER A 69 -12.07 1.72 1.38
CA SER A 69 -11.75 1.20 0.05
C SER A 69 -10.59 0.24 0.09
N LEU A 70 -10.59 -0.73 -0.81
CA LEU A 70 -9.38 -1.47 -1.15
C LEU A 70 -8.43 -0.51 -1.87
N ARG A 71 -7.19 -0.46 -1.44
CA ARG A 71 -6.21 0.45 -2.05
C ARG A 71 -5.98 0.10 -3.53
N PRO A 72 -6.13 1.06 -4.45
CA PRO A 72 -5.84 0.84 -5.87
C PRO A 72 -4.35 0.92 -6.18
N GLU A 73 -3.57 1.52 -5.28
CA GLU A 73 -2.12 1.68 -5.41
C GLU A 73 -1.50 1.83 -4.02
N GLY A 74 -0.17 1.80 -3.92
CA GLY A 74 0.50 1.79 -2.62
C GLY A 74 1.07 3.12 -2.16
N SER A 75 1.37 4.04 -3.06
CA SER A 75 2.11 5.27 -2.73
C SER A 75 1.36 6.19 -1.78
N ALA A 76 0.07 6.36 -1.96
CA ALA A 76 -0.75 7.20 -1.09
C ALA A 76 -0.75 6.68 0.36
N SER A 77 -0.82 5.37 0.53
CA SER A 77 -0.76 4.72 1.85
C SER A 77 0.59 4.94 2.53
N VAL A 78 1.68 4.87 1.79
CA VAL A 78 3.03 5.12 2.32
C VAL A 78 3.15 6.57 2.79
N ILE A 79 2.71 7.52 1.98
CA ILE A 79 2.75 8.95 2.35
C ILE A 79 1.91 9.20 3.59
N ARG A 80 0.69 8.65 3.65
CA ARG A 80 -0.16 8.74 4.84
C ARG A 80 0.56 8.22 6.09
N ALA A 81 1.20 7.06 5.99
CA ALA A 81 1.91 6.45 7.12
C ALA A 81 3.05 7.33 7.63
N ILE A 82 3.82 7.92 6.71
CA ILE A 82 4.92 8.82 7.04
C ILE A 82 4.40 10.07 7.74
N VAL A 83 3.36 10.68 7.20
CA VAL A 83 2.75 11.89 7.77
C VAL A 83 2.16 11.62 9.15
N GLN A 84 1.45 10.50 9.33
CA GLN A 84 0.87 10.14 10.63
C GLN A 84 1.93 9.91 11.71
N LYS A 85 3.09 9.39 11.34
CA LYS A 85 4.21 9.24 12.27
C LYS A 85 5.05 10.50 12.42
N LYS A 86 4.68 11.59 11.75
CA LYS A 86 5.41 12.87 11.78
C LYS A 86 6.87 12.74 11.33
N GLN A 87 7.11 11.88 10.33
CA GLN A 87 8.42 11.65 9.74
C GLN A 87 8.59 12.29 8.37
N ASP A 88 7.68 13.18 7.99
CA ASP A 88 7.66 13.85 6.69
C ASP A 88 8.82 14.82 6.47
N GLN A 89 9.51 15.22 7.54
CA GLN A 89 10.71 16.06 7.47
C GLN A 89 12.01 15.27 7.23
N GLU A 90 11.94 13.95 7.29
CA GLU A 90 13.10 13.07 7.09
C GLU A 90 13.15 12.55 5.65
N LYS A 91 14.35 12.17 5.22
CA LYS A 91 14.51 11.48 3.94
C LYS A 91 14.21 9.99 4.12
N HIS A 92 13.41 9.44 3.22
CA HIS A 92 13.04 8.03 3.26
C HIS A 92 13.40 7.34 1.96
N LYS A 93 13.91 6.11 2.09
CA LYS A 93 14.05 5.15 1.00
C LYS A 93 13.30 3.90 1.40
N LEU A 94 12.11 3.72 0.85
CA LEU A 94 11.20 2.67 1.24
C LEU A 94 10.76 1.86 0.03
N TRP A 95 10.53 0.56 0.24
CA TRP A 95 9.91 -0.32 -0.75
C TRP A 95 8.72 -1.07 -0.12
N TYR A 96 7.79 -1.48 -0.96
CA TYR A 96 6.58 -2.19 -0.50
C TYR A 96 6.11 -3.23 -1.50
#